data_f7e206ef8fb8e26eb73804ad33925561
#
_entry.id   f7e206ef8fb8e26eb73804ad33925561
#
_cell.length_a   1.000
_cell.length_b   1.000
_cell.length_c   1.000
_cell.angle_alpha   90.00
_cell.angle_beta   90.00
_cell.angle_gamma   90.00
#
_symmetry.space_group_name_H-M   'P 1'
#
loop_
_entity.id
_entity.type
_entity.pdbx_description
1 polymer ?
#
loop_
_entity_poly.entity_id
_entity_poly.type
_entity_poly.pdbx_seq_one_letter_code
_entity_poly.pdbx_strand_id
1 'polypeptide(L)'
;QVEEGLYRSGIDAWWCDSCEPVTPEWSRKLKPEPGEMYHEYLEAASEIMPRQKANVYGLYHARAIYEGQRDCDSKHQAVSRGMQKRVVNLTRSGWAGSQRYGTILWSGDIYASWETLRRQVAAGLHFCASGMPYWTLDIGAFFVKKGNNWFWNGEYEEGCQDPAYKELYVRWFQYGAFLPVFRSHG
;
A
#
# COMPACT_ATOMS: atom_id res chain seq x y z
N GLN A 1 10.62 17.59 3.75
CA GLN A 1 10.94 16.13 3.69
C GLN A 1 11.00 15.63 2.24
N VAL A 2 9.99 15.89 1.39
CA VAL A 2 10.00 15.46 -0.01
C VAL A 2 11.25 16.00 -0.74
N GLU A 3 11.52 17.29 -0.64
CA GLU A 3 12.65 17.94 -1.32
C GLU A 3 14.01 17.48 -0.79
N GLU A 4 14.18 17.50 0.52
CA GLU A 4 15.45 17.19 1.19
C GLU A 4 15.75 15.69 1.21
N GLY A 5 14.69 14.85 1.17
CA GLY A 5 14.82 13.41 1.19
C GLY A 5 15.30 12.86 -0.15
N LEU A 6 14.39 12.62 -1.05
CA LEU A 6 14.67 11.83 -2.24
C LEU A 6 14.48 12.58 -3.57
N TYR A 7 13.72 13.69 -3.59
CA TYR A 7 13.46 14.43 -4.83
C TYR A 7 14.75 14.86 -5.54
N ARG A 8 15.72 15.42 -4.80
CA ARG A 8 17.02 15.85 -5.33
C ARG A 8 17.86 14.71 -5.89
N SER A 9 17.57 13.47 -5.50
CA SER A 9 18.22 12.28 -6.04
C SER A 9 17.63 11.81 -7.38
N GLY A 10 16.65 12.54 -7.93
CA GLY A 10 16.06 12.26 -9.23
C GLY A 10 14.92 11.25 -9.23
N ILE A 11 14.23 11.10 -8.11
CA ILE A 11 13.06 10.23 -8.01
C ILE A 11 11.88 10.83 -8.75
N ASP A 12 11.21 10.00 -9.56
CA ASP A 12 10.05 10.37 -10.37
C ASP A 12 8.72 9.81 -9.81
N ALA A 13 8.79 8.83 -8.90
CA ALA A 13 7.63 8.16 -8.31
C ALA A 13 7.92 7.76 -6.87
N TRP A 14 6.87 7.62 -6.08
CA TRP A 14 6.96 7.33 -4.66
C TRP A 14 6.35 5.97 -4.35
N TRP A 15 7.05 5.16 -3.57
CA TRP A 15 6.49 4.01 -2.89
C TRP A 15 6.47 4.28 -1.40
N CYS A 16 5.28 4.53 -0.87
CA CYS A 16 5.05 4.90 0.52
C CYS A 16 4.53 3.70 1.28
N ASP A 17 5.45 2.91 1.81
CA ASP A 17 5.14 1.81 2.71
C ASP A 17 5.00 2.31 4.15
N SER A 18 4.43 1.49 5.03
CA SER A 18 4.20 1.83 6.45
C SER A 18 3.60 3.22 6.65
N CYS A 19 2.63 3.56 5.80
CA CYS A 19 2.01 4.88 5.77
C CYS A 19 0.76 4.98 6.65
N GLU A 20 0.57 4.06 7.57
CA GLU A 20 -0.39 4.14 8.65
C GLU A 20 0.20 4.97 9.82
N PRO A 21 -0.61 5.66 10.61
CA PRO A 21 -0.12 6.46 11.74
C PRO A 21 0.43 5.64 12.90
N VAL A 22 0.18 4.34 12.92
CA VAL A 22 0.63 3.41 13.95
C VAL A 22 1.29 2.19 13.35
N THR A 23 2.37 1.73 13.99
CA THR A 23 2.98 0.42 13.72
C THR A 23 2.50 -0.56 14.78
N PRO A 24 1.74 -1.59 14.43
CA PRO A 24 1.33 -2.61 15.39
C PRO A 24 2.52 -3.31 16.05
N GLU A 25 2.32 -3.81 17.25
CA GLU A 25 3.33 -4.62 17.95
C GLU A 25 3.44 -6.01 17.29
N TRP A 26 4.37 -6.17 16.37
CA TRP A 26 4.59 -7.41 15.62
C TRP A 26 5.09 -8.58 16.48
N SER A 27 5.63 -8.29 17.66
CA SER A 27 6.14 -9.32 18.59
C SER A 27 5.05 -10.02 19.41
N ARG A 28 3.83 -9.54 19.40
CA ARG A 28 2.70 -10.19 20.09
C ARG A 28 2.56 -11.63 19.62
N LYS A 29 2.28 -12.54 20.56
CA LYS A 29 2.05 -13.96 20.24
C LYS A 29 0.69 -14.19 19.57
N LEU A 30 -0.31 -13.43 19.99
CA LEU A 30 -1.69 -13.52 19.49
C LEU A 30 -2.01 -12.29 18.64
N LYS A 31 -2.79 -12.52 17.59
CA LYS A 31 -3.32 -11.43 16.78
C LYS A 31 -4.25 -10.58 17.65
N PRO A 32 -4.06 -9.25 17.67
CA PRO A 32 -5.00 -8.36 18.35
C PRO A 32 -6.41 -8.45 17.74
N GLU A 33 -7.41 -8.24 18.55
CA GLU A 33 -8.78 -8.13 18.04
C GLU A 33 -8.92 -6.88 17.16
N PRO A 34 -9.76 -6.91 16.12
CA PRO A 34 -9.94 -5.77 15.21
C PRO A 34 -10.29 -4.45 15.92
N GLY A 35 -11.05 -4.53 17.01
CA GLY A 35 -11.41 -3.39 17.83
C GLY A 35 -10.20 -2.76 18.54
N GLU A 36 -9.29 -3.57 19.05
CA GLU A 36 -8.05 -3.13 19.69
C GLU A 36 -7.14 -2.44 18.67
N MET A 37 -6.95 -3.04 17.50
CA MET A 37 -6.15 -2.46 16.42
C MET A 37 -6.73 -1.11 15.96
N TYR A 38 -8.05 -1.02 15.85
CA TYR A 38 -8.72 0.22 15.48
C TYR A 38 -8.55 1.30 16.56
N HIS A 39 -8.62 0.92 17.82
CA HIS A 39 -8.39 1.86 18.93
C HIS A 39 -6.96 2.40 18.94
N GLU A 40 -5.95 1.54 18.81
CA GLU A 40 -4.55 1.94 18.69
C GLU A 40 -4.33 2.91 17.51
N TYR A 41 -4.96 2.61 16.37
CA TYR A 41 -4.93 3.50 15.20
C TYR A 41 -5.53 4.88 15.51
N LEU A 42 -6.69 4.93 16.17
CA LEU A 42 -7.35 6.20 16.51
C LEU A 42 -6.53 7.03 17.49
N GLU A 43 -5.92 6.41 18.48
CA GLU A 43 -5.07 7.10 19.45
C GLU A 43 -3.84 7.69 18.75
N ALA A 44 -3.10 6.90 17.98
CA ALA A 44 -1.93 7.38 17.25
C ALA A 44 -2.28 8.50 16.25
N ALA A 45 -3.37 8.36 15.50
CA ALA A 45 -3.83 9.41 14.59
C ALA A 45 -4.22 10.69 15.33
N SER A 46 -4.73 10.58 16.56
CA SER A 46 -5.17 11.71 17.36
C SER A 46 -4.02 12.59 17.88
N GLU A 47 -2.80 12.06 17.89
CA GLU A 47 -1.60 12.86 18.24
C GLU A 47 -1.24 13.88 17.16
N ILE A 48 -1.64 13.63 15.91
CA ILE A 48 -1.24 14.44 14.75
C ILE A 48 -2.40 15.14 14.05
N MET A 49 -3.65 14.74 14.34
CA MET A 49 -4.84 15.34 13.76
C MET A 49 -6.06 15.20 14.68
N PRO A 50 -7.13 16.00 14.49
CA PRO A 50 -8.37 15.82 15.21
C PRO A 50 -8.94 14.40 15.05
N ARG A 51 -9.33 13.76 16.15
CA ARG A 51 -9.84 12.37 16.19
C ARG A 51 -10.94 12.10 15.15
N GLN A 52 -11.82 13.08 14.91
CA GLN A 52 -12.88 12.96 13.90
C GLN A 52 -12.36 12.85 12.47
N LYS A 53 -11.10 13.17 12.24
CA LYS A 53 -10.43 13.10 10.95
C LYS A 53 -9.45 11.93 10.83
N ALA A 54 -9.32 11.08 11.83
CA ALA A 54 -8.35 9.97 11.83
C ALA A 54 -8.50 9.07 10.60
N ASN A 55 -9.73 8.75 10.18
CA ASN A 55 -9.98 7.90 9.02
C ASN A 55 -9.51 8.49 7.68
N VAL A 56 -9.30 9.81 7.60
CA VAL A 56 -8.79 10.44 6.37
C VAL A 56 -7.29 10.68 6.39
N TYR A 57 -6.57 10.08 7.33
CA TYR A 57 -5.12 10.18 7.42
C TYR A 57 -4.42 9.85 6.10
N GLY A 58 -4.75 8.70 5.49
CA GLY A 58 -4.18 8.27 4.22
C GLY A 58 -4.39 9.28 3.07
N LEU A 59 -5.51 9.99 3.06
CA LEU A 59 -5.76 11.07 2.10
C LEU A 59 -4.82 12.25 2.32
N TYR A 60 -4.63 12.68 3.58
CA TYR A 60 -3.71 13.78 3.89
C TYR A 60 -2.25 13.40 3.64
N HIS A 61 -1.88 12.15 3.92
CA HIS A 61 -0.55 11.63 3.59
C HIS A 61 -0.29 11.71 2.08
N ALA A 62 -1.19 11.15 1.26
CA ALA A 62 -1.09 11.20 -0.20
C ALA A 62 -1.05 12.64 -0.74
N ARG A 63 -1.86 13.53 -0.16
CA ARG A 63 -1.87 14.96 -0.48
C ARG A 63 -0.52 15.61 -0.18
N ALA A 64 0.07 15.35 0.97
CA ALA A 64 1.36 15.93 1.37
C ALA A 64 2.49 15.53 0.41
N ILE A 65 2.53 14.27 -0.03
CA ILE A 65 3.49 13.81 -1.04
C ILE A 65 3.25 14.53 -2.38
N TYR A 66 2.01 14.59 -2.83
CA TYR A 66 1.64 15.24 -4.08
C TYR A 66 2.02 16.73 -4.11
N GLU A 67 1.59 17.48 -3.09
CA GLU A 67 1.86 18.93 -2.98
C GLU A 67 3.37 19.19 -2.84
N GLY A 68 4.07 18.37 -2.02
CA GLY A 68 5.51 18.47 -1.85
C GLY A 68 6.28 18.27 -3.16
N GLN A 69 5.92 17.29 -3.97
CA GLN A 69 6.55 17.11 -5.29
C GLN A 69 6.23 18.28 -6.22
N ARG A 70 4.99 18.77 -6.25
CA ARG A 70 4.60 19.92 -7.08
C ARG A 70 5.35 21.20 -6.70
N ASP A 71 5.55 21.42 -5.40
CA ASP A 71 6.35 22.53 -4.91
C ASP A 71 7.82 22.42 -5.35
N CYS A 72 8.40 21.21 -5.28
CA CYS A 72 9.75 20.95 -5.75
C CYS A 72 9.87 21.17 -7.26
N ASP A 73 8.94 20.64 -8.05
CA ASP A 73 8.91 20.85 -9.51
C ASP A 73 8.91 22.33 -9.88
N SER A 74 8.12 23.15 -9.18
CA SER A 74 8.03 24.59 -9.44
C SER A 74 9.31 25.33 -9.04
N LYS A 75 9.90 25.01 -7.89
CA LYS A 75 11.13 25.63 -7.39
C LYS A 75 12.35 25.32 -8.25
N HIS A 76 12.43 24.09 -8.78
CA HIS A 76 13.57 23.62 -9.55
C HIS A 76 13.41 23.79 -11.07
N GLN A 77 12.45 24.64 -11.51
CA GLN A 77 12.22 24.99 -12.91
C GLN A 77 11.98 23.79 -13.85
N ALA A 78 11.55 22.65 -13.32
CA ALA A 78 11.09 21.54 -14.17
C ALA A 78 9.95 21.99 -15.10
N VAL A 79 9.19 23.00 -14.67
CA VAL A 79 8.10 23.64 -15.41
C VAL A 79 8.60 24.41 -16.64
N SER A 80 9.78 25.04 -16.60
CA SER A 80 10.31 25.87 -17.70
C SER A 80 10.66 25.07 -18.95
N ARG A 81 10.75 23.74 -18.85
CA ARG A 81 11.02 22.82 -19.97
C ARG A 81 9.75 22.13 -20.50
N GLY A 82 8.56 22.51 -20.07
CA GLY A 82 7.31 21.84 -20.45
C GLY A 82 7.22 20.37 -19.99
N MET A 83 8.05 19.95 -19.04
CA MET A 83 8.23 18.57 -18.61
C MET A 83 7.68 18.32 -17.20
N GLN A 84 6.58 18.95 -16.83
CA GLN A 84 5.95 18.67 -15.56
C GLN A 84 5.44 17.21 -15.55
N LYS A 85 6.14 16.36 -14.83
CA LYS A 85 5.75 14.95 -14.69
C LYS A 85 4.52 14.81 -13.82
N ARG A 86 3.72 13.77 -14.06
CA ARG A 86 2.64 13.40 -13.16
C ARG A 86 3.23 12.85 -11.86
N VAL A 87 2.63 13.22 -10.74
CA VAL A 87 2.94 12.56 -9.46
C VAL A 87 2.38 11.16 -9.48
N VAL A 88 3.21 10.18 -9.12
CA VAL A 88 2.84 8.79 -8.92
C VAL A 88 3.17 8.42 -7.48
N ASN A 89 2.16 8.03 -6.73
CA ASN A 89 2.26 7.72 -5.32
C ASN A 89 1.62 6.35 -5.04
N LEU A 90 2.45 5.31 -5.00
CA LEU A 90 2.03 3.97 -4.59
C LEU A 90 2.01 3.91 -3.07
N THR A 91 0.86 3.71 -2.47
CA THR A 91 0.66 3.74 -1.02
C THR A 91 -0.35 2.67 -0.58
N ARG A 92 -0.21 2.15 0.64
CA ARG A 92 -1.14 1.14 1.17
C ARG A 92 -2.26 1.72 2.04
N SER A 93 -2.26 3.02 2.27
CA SER A 93 -3.38 3.69 2.93
C SER A 93 -3.99 4.77 2.06
N GLY A 94 -5.31 4.88 2.08
CA GLY A 94 -6.04 5.83 1.27
C GLY A 94 -7.46 6.06 1.75
N TRP A 95 -8.12 7.00 1.10
CA TRP A 95 -9.51 7.35 1.35
C TRP A 95 -10.18 7.78 0.05
N ALA A 96 -11.49 7.88 0.06
CA ALA A 96 -12.23 8.42 -1.08
C ALA A 96 -11.66 9.77 -1.52
N GLY A 97 -11.28 9.90 -2.79
CA GLY A 97 -10.65 11.08 -3.34
C GLY A 97 -9.11 11.02 -3.43
N SER A 98 -8.46 9.97 -2.93
CA SER A 98 -6.99 9.81 -3.01
C SER A 98 -6.48 9.78 -4.46
N GLN A 99 -7.29 9.36 -5.43
CA GLN A 99 -6.93 9.35 -6.85
C GLN A 99 -6.54 10.74 -7.38
N ARG A 100 -7.02 11.82 -6.78
CA ARG A 100 -6.63 13.20 -7.17
C ARG A 100 -5.16 13.53 -6.90
N TYR A 101 -4.54 12.76 -6.02
CA TYR A 101 -3.15 12.94 -5.60
C TYR A 101 -2.20 11.93 -6.24
N GLY A 102 -2.57 11.40 -7.40
CA GLY A 102 -1.74 10.44 -8.14
C GLY A 102 -1.55 9.11 -7.42
N THR A 103 -2.52 8.75 -6.57
CA THR A 103 -2.44 7.59 -5.70
C THR A 103 -2.79 6.30 -6.44
N ILE A 104 -1.90 5.33 -6.31
CA ILE A 104 -2.12 3.92 -6.61
C ILE A 104 -2.15 3.19 -5.27
N LEU A 105 -3.17 2.38 -5.04
CA LEU A 105 -3.31 1.64 -3.78
C LEU A 105 -2.93 0.17 -3.96
N TRP A 106 -2.26 -0.41 -2.95
CA TRP A 106 -2.12 -1.86 -2.85
C TRP A 106 -2.64 -2.37 -1.50
N SER A 107 -2.94 -3.65 -1.44
CA SER A 107 -3.59 -4.26 -0.28
C SER A 107 -2.71 -4.47 0.95
N GLY A 108 -1.46 -3.99 0.91
CA GLY A 108 -0.51 -4.21 2.00
C GLY A 108 -0.03 -5.66 2.08
N ASP A 109 0.42 -6.05 3.26
CA ASP A 109 1.05 -7.33 3.55
C ASP A 109 -0.01 -8.43 3.67
N ILE A 110 -0.30 -9.11 2.58
CA ILE A 110 -1.31 -10.17 2.49
C ILE A 110 -0.70 -11.56 2.54
N TYR A 111 -1.50 -12.54 2.97
CA TYR A 111 -1.09 -13.93 3.09
C TYR A 111 -1.29 -14.70 1.78
N ALA A 112 -0.33 -15.57 1.45
CA ALA A 112 -0.42 -16.48 0.31
C ALA A 112 -1.41 -17.59 0.60
N SER A 113 -2.65 -17.42 0.14
CA SER A 113 -3.69 -18.45 0.19
C SER A 113 -4.69 -18.28 -0.94
N TRP A 114 -5.38 -19.36 -1.30
CA TRP A 114 -6.45 -19.33 -2.29
C TRP A 114 -7.60 -18.42 -1.90
N GLU A 115 -7.92 -18.39 -0.60
CA GLU A 115 -8.95 -17.50 -0.07
C GLU A 115 -8.55 -16.03 -0.19
N THR A 116 -7.29 -15.70 0.10
CA THR A 116 -6.77 -14.34 -0.07
C THR A 116 -6.86 -13.93 -1.54
N LEU A 117 -6.42 -14.77 -2.48
CA LEU A 117 -6.54 -14.49 -3.91
C LEU A 117 -7.99 -14.17 -4.30
N ARG A 118 -8.93 -15.01 -3.89
CA ARG A 118 -10.37 -14.80 -4.17
C ARG A 118 -10.87 -13.47 -3.64
N ARG A 119 -10.48 -13.10 -2.41
CA ARG A 119 -10.86 -11.82 -1.80
C ARG A 119 -10.22 -10.62 -2.49
N GLN A 120 -8.99 -10.75 -2.97
CA GLN A 120 -8.30 -9.67 -3.66
C GLN A 120 -8.92 -9.35 -5.02
N VAL A 121 -9.44 -10.33 -5.73
CA VAL A 121 -10.22 -10.08 -6.97
C VAL A 121 -11.45 -9.23 -6.66
N ALA A 122 -12.23 -9.61 -5.64
CA ALA A 122 -13.40 -8.85 -5.22
C ALA A 122 -13.02 -7.43 -4.73
N ALA A 123 -11.95 -7.32 -3.95
CA ALA A 123 -11.45 -6.03 -3.46
C ALA A 123 -11.09 -5.08 -4.62
N GLY A 124 -10.38 -5.56 -5.62
CA GLY A 124 -10.04 -4.77 -6.81
C GLY A 124 -11.27 -4.23 -7.54
N LEU A 125 -12.30 -5.05 -7.71
CA LEU A 125 -13.57 -4.63 -8.30
C LEU A 125 -14.28 -3.56 -7.46
N HIS A 126 -14.26 -3.69 -6.13
CA HIS A 126 -14.84 -2.70 -5.22
C HIS A 126 -14.07 -1.38 -5.25
N PHE A 127 -12.75 -1.39 -5.35
CA PHE A 127 -11.95 -0.17 -5.53
C PHE A 127 -12.30 0.53 -6.84
N CYS A 128 -12.41 -0.21 -7.94
CA CYS A 128 -12.83 0.35 -9.22
C CYS A 128 -14.23 0.97 -9.14
N ALA A 129 -15.19 0.26 -8.55
CA ALA A 129 -16.56 0.76 -8.34
C ALA A 129 -16.61 1.99 -7.44
N SER A 130 -15.66 2.14 -6.51
CA SER A 130 -15.53 3.32 -5.63
C SER A 130 -14.81 4.50 -6.28
N GLY A 131 -14.48 4.43 -7.57
CA GLY A 131 -13.79 5.50 -8.30
C GLY A 131 -12.28 5.56 -8.03
N MET A 132 -11.69 4.48 -7.54
CA MET A 132 -10.24 4.33 -7.32
C MET A 132 -9.68 3.19 -8.19
N PRO A 133 -9.60 3.38 -9.53
CA PRO A 133 -9.25 2.30 -10.45
C PRO A 133 -7.75 1.94 -10.42
N TYR A 134 -6.91 2.80 -9.88
CA TYR A 134 -5.47 2.53 -9.77
C TYR A 134 -5.20 1.67 -8.54
N TRP A 135 -5.33 0.37 -8.75
CA TRP A 135 -5.20 -0.68 -7.75
C TRP A 135 -4.12 -1.68 -8.13
N THR A 136 -3.42 -2.15 -7.14
CA THR A 136 -2.50 -3.30 -7.26
C THR A 136 -2.49 -4.10 -5.96
N LEU A 137 -1.66 -5.12 -5.95
CA LEU A 137 -1.42 -6.00 -4.81
C LEU A 137 -0.05 -6.64 -4.94
N ASP A 138 0.37 -7.36 -3.93
CA ASP A 138 1.55 -8.19 -3.99
C ASP A 138 1.20 -9.48 -4.75
N ILE A 139 1.62 -9.58 -6.02
CA ILE A 139 1.46 -10.80 -6.82
C ILE A 139 2.33 -11.89 -6.19
N GLY A 140 1.69 -12.97 -5.74
CA GLY A 140 2.31 -14.02 -4.96
C GLY A 140 2.10 -13.88 -3.46
N ALA A 141 1.54 -12.74 -3.01
CA ALA A 141 1.36 -12.32 -1.63
C ALA A 141 2.68 -12.00 -0.90
N PHE A 142 2.58 -11.42 0.30
CA PHE A 142 3.75 -11.03 1.11
C PHE A 142 4.17 -12.15 2.07
N PHE A 143 3.22 -12.73 2.80
CA PHE A 143 3.50 -13.80 3.75
C PHE A 143 3.30 -15.16 3.09
N VAL A 144 4.39 -15.81 2.71
CA VAL A 144 4.38 -17.11 2.04
C VAL A 144 4.76 -18.22 3.00
N LYS A 145 5.95 -18.11 3.59
CA LYS A 145 6.51 -19.15 4.45
C LYS A 145 5.83 -19.17 5.82
N LYS A 146 5.59 -20.37 6.34
CA LYS A 146 5.12 -20.58 7.69
C LYS A 146 6.09 -20.02 8.72
N GLY A 147 5.57 -19.31 9.69
CA GLY A 147 6.34 -18.64 10.75
C GLY A 147 5.84 -18.98 12.13
N ASN A 148 6.38 -18.29 13.14
CA ASN A 148 6.18 -18.61 14.55
C ASN A 148 5.31 -17.60 15.32
N ASN A 149 4.78 -16.58 14.65
CA ASN A 149 3.93 -15.56 15.28
C ASN A 149 2.69 -15.27 14.43
N TRP A 150 1.80 -14.47 14.96
CA TRP A 150 0.54 -14.16 14.29
C TRP A 150 0.68 -13.37 12.98
N PHE A 151 1.75 -12.62 12.84
CA PHE A 151 1.96 -11.72 11.70
C PHE A 151 2.83 -12.37 10.62
N TRP A 152 4.02 -12.86 10.99
CA TRP A 152 4.95 -13.52 10.07
C TRP A 152 4.64 -15.01 9.97
N ASN A 153 3.50 -15.36 9.39
CA ASN A 153 3.02 -16.74 9.38
C ASN A 153 2.20 -17.06 8.12
N GLY A 154 2.89 -17.32 7.00
CA GLY A 154 2.28 -17.87 5.80
C GLY A 154 1.86 -19.33 5.98
N GLU A 155 1.32 -19.94 4.94
CA GLU A 155 0.79 -21.31 4.96
C GLU A 155 1.77 -22.39 4.48
N TYR A 156 2.85 -22.00 3.77
CA TYR A 156 3.72 -22.92 3.04
C TYR A 156 5.04 -23.19 3.79
N GLU A 157 5.29 -24.46 4.11
CA GLU A 157 6.48 -24.87 4.88
C GLU A 157 7.80 -24.50 4.16
N GLU A 158 7.86 -24.74 2.85
CA GLU A 158 9.05 -24.46 2.04
C GLU A 158 9.04 -23.06 1.41
N GLY A 159 8.08 -22.21 1.80
CA GLY A 159 7.92 -20.86 1.26
C GLY A 159 7.76 -20.88 -0.26
N CYS A 160 8.52 -20.06 -0.97
CA CYS A 160 8.45 -19.94 -2.43
C CYS A 160 8.92 -21.20 -3.20
N GLN A 161 9.53 -22.15 -2.53
CA GLN A 161 9.92 -23.45 -3.15
C GLN A 161 8.80 -24.48 -3.06
N ASP A 162 7.81 -24.28 -2.23
CA ASP A 162 6.67 -25.19 -2.06
C ASP A 162 5.90 -25.38 -3.38
N PRO A 163 5.70 -26.63 -3.83
CA PRO A 163 4.98 -26.90 -5.09
C PRO A 163 3.54 -26.37 -5.09
N ALA A 164 2.84 -26.42 -3.96
CA ALA A 164 1.47 -25.91 -3.84
C ALA A 164 1.45 -24.37 -3.91
N TYR A 165 2.47 -23.70 -3.36
CA TYR A 165 2.61 -22.26 -3.54
C TYR A 165 2.86 -21.87 -4.99
N LYS A 166 3.69 -22.63 -5.72
CA LYS A 166 3.98 -22.34 -7.14
C LYS A 166 2.70 -22.38 -8.00
N GLU A 167 1.78 -23.32 -7.73
CA GLU A 167 0.47 -23.34 -8.40
C GLU A 167 -0.35 -22.08 -8.05
N LEU A 168 -0.43 -21.72 -6.78
CA LEU A 168 -1.11 -20.50 -6.34
C LEU A 168 -0.47 -19.25 -6.97
N TYR A 169 0.87 -19.18 -7.03
CA TYR A 169 1.60 -18.05 -7.63
C TYR A 169 1.23 -17.85 -9.09
N VAL A 170 1.10 -18.94 -9.87
CA VAL A 170 0.66 -18.88 -11.27
C VAL A 170 -0.72 -18.19 -11.37
N ARG A 171 -1.64 -18.49 -10.45
CA ARG A 171 -2.98 -17.85 -10.45
C ARG A 171 -2.92 -16.38 -10.06
N TRP A 172 -2.10 -16.03 -9.10
CA TRP A 172 -1.81 -14.63 -8.79
C TRP A 172 -1.25 -13.88 -10.00
N PHE A 173 -0.30 -14.49 -10.69
CA PHE A 173 0.32 -13.92 -11.88
C PHE A 173 -0.69 -13.69 -13.02
N GLN A 174 -1.58 -14.67 -13.24
CA GLN A 174 -2.67 -14.54 -14.20
C GLN A 174 -3.61 -13.39 -13.85
N TYR A 175 -4.00 -13.26 -12.59
CA TYR A 175 -4.81 -12.12 -12.13
C TYR A 175 -4.06 -10.81 -12.29
N GLY A 176 -2.79 -10.79 -11.94
CA GLY A 176 -1.92 -9.61 -12.04
C GLY A 176 -1.87 -9.00 -13.44
N ALA A 177 -2.00 -9.82 -14.48
CA ALA A 177 -2.01 -9.35 -15.87
C ALA A 177 -3.17 -8.39 -16.20
N PHE A 178 -4.22 -8.36 -15.38
CA PHE A 178 -5.37 -7.45 -15.52
C PHE A 178 -5.28 -6.22 -14.61
N LEU A 179 -4.23 -6.11 -13.79
CA LEU A 179 -4.07 -4.97 -12.88
C LEU A 179 -3.38 -3.79 -13.57
N PRO A 180 -3.74 -2.53 -13.24
CA PRO A 180 -3.09 -1.34 -13.78
C PRO A 180 -1.59 -1.27 -13.50
N VAL A 181 -1.15 -1.87 -12.39
CA VAL A 181 0.26 -2.00 -12.03
C VAL A 181 0.56 -3.48 -11.79
N PHE A 182 1.38 -4.04 -12.65
CA PHE A 182 1.84 -5.42 -12.53
C PHE A 182 3.10 -5.45 -11.66
N ARG A 183 3.00 -6.06 -10.48
CA ARG A 183 4.05 -6.02 -9.47
C ARG A 183 4.14 -7.36 -8.76
N SER A 184 5.20 -8.10 -9.02
CA SER A 184 5.50 -9.34 -8.29
C SER A 184 6.09 -9.03 -6.93
N HIS A 185 5.76 -9.85 -5.95
CA HIS A 185 6.33 -9.86 -4.61
C HIS A 185 6.51 -11.31 -4.13
N GLY A 186 7.46 -11.56 -3.20
CA GLY A 186 7.75 -12.89 -2.67
C GLY A 186 9.20 -13.29 -2.81
#